data_1ead4cf3d7e70cee96b441e2a5f90f24
#
_entry.id   1ead4cf3d7e70cee96b441e2a5f90f24
#
_cell.length_a   1.000
_cell.length_b   1.000
_cell.length_c   1.000
_cell.angle_alpha   90.00
_cell.angle_beta   90.00
_cell.angle_gamma   90.00
#
_symmetry.space_group_name_H-M   'P 1'
#
loop_
_entity.id
_entity.type
_entity.pdbx_description
1 polymer ?
#
loop_
_entity_poly.entity_id
_entity_poly.type
_entity_poly.pdbx_seq_one_letter_code
_entity_poly.pdbx_strand_id
1 'polypeptide(L)'
;MSLTPGAAVDLIVPASSANLGPGFDSIGLALGIHDRYRAIVREEPGIVVDLGEDAQGVPADESHLVVATLLRCLDVLGEPRPLGLELVCRNTIRMGRGMGSSAAAIVAGAALAAALRHPEASAVPPSEGRSDTAESLEAPDTAPVKIPLDLTFVNDAAAALEGHPDNSSASVFGGATVSWVEDASETAGPRRGAGRHASMPPVHTTRLDVHPDIEPVVLVPTTRLSTHTARAALPTQVPHAHAALNSARAALLVHALTNDPDSLLPATREWLHQEQRRSAYPEAMALVDALRAQGHAAAISGAGPSVIVLATSVTVDDVRVPADTDVAWQRLTPGVPHVGVGAVRATLGTSLGERAATRRIEL
;
A
#
# COMPACT_ATOMS: atom_id res chain seq x y z
N MET A 1 13.99 -18.05 -17.23
CA MET A 1 13.02 -19.15 -17.43
C MET A 1 11.73 -18.50 -17.89
N SER A 2 10.99 -19.07 -18.83
CA SER A 2 9.68 -18.51 -19.19
C SER A 2 8.69 -18.79 -18.06
N LEU A 3 7.77 -17.84 -17.82
CA LEU A 3 6.66 -18.07 -16.90
C LEU A 3 5.86 -19.28 -17.36
N THR A 4 5.57 -20.19 -16.43
CA THR A 4 4.91 -21.45 -16.76
C THR A 4 3.40 -21.21 -16.96
N PRO A 5 2.80 -21.58 -18.11
CA PRO A 5 1.35 -21.56 -18.24
C PRO A 5 0.66 -22.35 -17.11
N GLY A 6 -0.43 -21.81 -16.59
CA GLY A 6 -1.10 -22.34 -15.41
C GLY A 6 -0.51 -21.90 -14.06
N ALA A 7 0.64 -21.20 -14.04
CA ALA A 7 1.12 -20.56 -12.81
C ALA A 7 0.10 -19.53 -12.34
N ALA A 8 -0.24 -19.58 -11.05
CA ALA A 8 -1.29 -18.72 -10.49
C ALA A 8 -0.94 -18.27 -9.07
N VAL A 9 -1.11 -16.97 -8.81
CA VAL A 9 -0.75 -16.31 -7.55
C VAL A 9 -1.92 -15.49 -7.05
N ASP A 10 -2.29 -15.70 -5.79
CA ASP A 10 -3.15 -14.81 -5.00
C ASP A 10 -2.28 -13.86 -4.18
N LEU A 11 -2.59 -12.58 -4.24
CA LEU A 11 -1.86 -11.52 -3.58
C LEU A 11 -2.80 -10.67 -2.73
N ILE A 12 -2.31 -10.24 -1.56
CA ILE A 12 -2.98 -9.30 -0.67
C ILE A 12 -2.03 -8.12 -0.46
N VAL A 13 -2.55 -6.89 -0.63
CA VAL A 13 -1.77 -5.66 -0.44
C VAL A 13 -2.54 -4.73 0.48
N PRO A 14 -1.95 -4.27 1.60
CA PRO A 14 -2.61 -3.32 2.48
C PRO A 14 -2.61 -1.90 1.91
N ALA A 15 -3.63 -1.13 2.29
CA ALA A 15 -3.67 0.31 2.15
C ALA A 15 -2.57 0.96 2.99
N SER A 16 -2.32 2.24 2.74
CA SER A 16 -1.35 3.01 3.50
C SER A 16 -1.77 4.47 3.67
N SER A 17 -1.30 5.08 4.74
CA SER A 17 -1.33 6.53 4.96
C SER A 17 0.10 7.04 5.01
N ALA A 18 0.42 8.01 4.18
CA ALA A 18 1.75 8.60 4.09
C ALA A 18 1.81 9.94 4.84
N ASN A 19 3.02 10.40 5.07
CA ASN A 19 3.38 11.66 5.70
C ASN A 19 3.09 11.72 7.22
N LEU A 20 1.92 11.34 7.68
CA LEU A 20 1.48 11.38 9.08
C LEU A 20 1.76 12.72 9.77
N GLY A 21 1.63 13.83 9.05
CA GLY A 21 2.10 15.16 9.41
C GLY A 21 3.53 15.42 8.93
N PRO A 22 4.55 15.45 9.80
CA PRO A 22 5.89 15.97 9.46
C PRO A 22 6.78 14.99 8.67
N GLY A 23 6.36 13.74 8.47
CA GLY A 23 7.14 12.69 7.77
C GLY A 23 7.04 12.75 6.25
N PHE A 24 6.95 13.93 5.68
CA PHE A 24 6.74 14.18 4.24
C PHE A 24 7.70 13.36 3.37
N ASP A 25 7.11 12.61 2.42
CA ASP A 25 7.78 11.72 1.46
C ASP A 25 8.69 10.62 2.10
N SER A 26 8.62 10.41 3.43
CA SER A 26 9.50 9.49 4.15
C SER A 26 8.79 8.52 5.08
N ILE A 27 7.73 8.97 5.78
CA ILE A 27 7.07 8.15 6.80
C ILE A 27 5.71 7.68 6.29
N GLY A 28 5.50 6.36 6.35
CA GLY A 28 4.24 5.71 6.01
C GLY A 28 3.73 4.79 7.12
N LEU A 29 2.41 4.56 7.11
CA LEU A 29 1.73 3.64 8.01
C LEU A 29 0.84 2.72 7.18
N ALA A 30 1.00 1.43 7.32
CA ALA A 30 0.09 0.45 6.73
C ALA A 30 -1.27 0.47 7.44
N LEU A 31 -2.33 0.26 6.69
CA LEU A 31 -3.71 0.25 7.17
C LEU A 31 -4.35 -1.10 6.83
N GLY A 32 -5.09 -1.69 7.75
CA GLY A 32 -5.72 -3.02 7.64
C GLY A 32 -6.91 -3.09 6.68
N ILE A 33 -6.86 -2.35 5.59
CA ILE A 33 -7.76 -2.43 4.44
C ILE A 33 -6.95 -2.97 3.28
N HIS A 34 -7.42 -4.01 2.59
CA HIS A 34 -6.58 -4.75 1.66
C HIS A 34 -7.23 -4.90 0.30
N ASP A 35 -6.50 -4.56 -0.75
CA ASP A 35 -6.82 -5.02 -2.09
C ASP A 35 -6.32 -6.45 -2.30
N ARG A 36 -7.06 -7.21 -3.12
CA ARG A 36 -6.73 -8.59 -3.47
C ARG A 36 -6.64 -8.73 -4.97
N TYR A 37 -5.63 -9.46 -5.39
CA TYR A 37 -5.36 -9.72 -6.79
C TYR A 37 -5.09 -11.21 -7.01
N ARG A 38 -5.56 -11.74 -8.15
CA ARG A 38 -5.14 -13.04 -8.66
C ARG A 38 -4.56 -12.84 -10.04
N ALA A 39 -3.34 -13.32 -10.27
CA ALA A 39 -2.75 -13.37 -11.60
C ALA A 39 -2.59 -14.83 -12.04
N ILE A 40 -2.96 -15.13 -13.28
CA ILE A 40 -2.87 -16.44 -13.90
C ILE A 40 -2.13 -16.29 -15.22
N VAL A 41 -1.07 -17.07 -15.42
CA VAL A 41 -0.38 -17.18 -16.72
C VAL A 41 -1.20 -18.11 -17.61
N ARG A 42 -1.64 -17.60 -18.79
CA ARG A 42 -2.50 -18.31 -19.73
C ARG A 42 -1.70 -18.85 -20.91
N GLU A 43 -2.21 -19.93 -21.50
CA GLU A 43 -1.70 -20.46 -22.78
C GLU A 43 -2.17 -19.62 -23.96
N GLU A 44 -3.42 -19.12 -23.91
CA GLU A 44 -3.99 -18.27 -24.95
C GLU A 44 -3.40 -16.87 -24.89
N PRO A 45 -3.05 -16.28 -26.06
CA PRO A 45 -2.52 -14.93 -26.11
C PRO A 45 -3.49 -13.88 -25.58
N GLY A 46 -2.94 -12.80 -25.02
CA GLY A 46 -3.68 -11.61 -24.64
C GLY A 46 -3.82 -11.43 -23.14
N ILE A 47 -4.27 -10.23 -22.77
CA ILE A 47 -4.47 -9.81 -21.39
C ILE A 47 -5.97 -9.70 -21.12
N VAL A 48 -6.41 -10.33 -20.05
CA VAL A 48 -7.78 -10.26 -19.54
C VAL A 48 -7.74 -9.68 -18.14
N VAL A 49 -8.52 -8.62 -17.88
CA VAL A 49 -8.61 -8.01 -16.55
C VAL A 49 -10.06 -8.02 -16.08
N ASP A 50 -10.32 -8.74 -15.00
CA ASP A 50 -11.59 -8.72 -14.27
C ASP A 50 -11.49 -7.73 -13.11
N LEU A 51 -12.19 -6.61 -13.22
CA LEU A 51 -12.18 -5.51 -12.26
C LEU A 51 -13.26 -5.65 -11.18
N GLY A 52 -14.15 -6.64 -11.29
CA GLY A 52 -15.35 -6.71 -10.42
C GLY A 52 -16.37 -5.61 -10.72
N GLU A 53 -17.24 -5.32 -9.75
CA GLU A 53 -18.42 -4.45 -9.95
C GLU A 53 -18.10 -2.95 -9.89
N ASP A 54 -17.02 -2.52 -9.22
CA ASP A 54 -16.76 -1.09 -8.89
C ASP A 54 -15.69 -0.42 -9.77
N ALA A 55 -15.57 -0.82 -11.03
CA ALA A 55 -14.43 -0.50 -11.89
C ALA A 55 -14.56 0.76 -12.76
N GLN A 56 -15.43 1.71 -12.46
CA GLN A 56 -15.63 2.89 -13.32
C GLN A 56 -14.35 3.70 -13.53
N GLY A 57 -13.92 3.80 -14.81
CA GLY A 57 -12.78 4.60 -15.22
C GLY A 57 -11.41 3.93 -15.03
N VAL A 58 -11.37 2.64 -14.67
CA VAL A 58 -10.13 1.86 -14.61
C VAL A 58 -9.96 1.10 -15.93
N PRO A 59 -8.79 1.17 -16.60
CA PRO A 59 -8.52 0.38 -17.79
C PRO A 59 -8.60 -1.13 -17.52
N ALA A 60 -9.13 -1.90 -18.49
CA ALA A 60 -9.20 -3.36 -18.43
C ALA A 60 -8.27 -4.04 -19.46
N ASP A 61 -7.14 -3.41 -19.75
CA ASP A 61 -6.14 -3.84 -20.74
C ASP A 61 -4.70 -3.71 -20.19
N GLU A 62 -3.71 -3.73 -21.05
CA GLU A 62 -2.30 -3.60 -20.68
C GLU A 62 -1.95 -2.29 -19.96
N SER A 63 -2.78 -1.25 -20.10
CA SER A 63 -2.61 0.03 -19.41
C SER A 63 -3.11 0.00 -17.95
N HIS A 64 -3.77 -1.07 -17.53
CA HIS A 64 -4.13 -1.27 -16.12
C HIS A 64 -2.88 -1.22 -15.25
N LEU A 65 -2.87 -0.38 -14.21
CA LEU A 65 -1.66 -0.05 -13.45
C LEU A 65 -0.92 -1.29 -12.89
N VAL A 66 -1.66 -2.27 -12.40
CA VAL A 66 -1.07 -3.54 -11.91
C VAL A 66 -0.41 -4.31 -13.06
N VAL A 67 -1.08 -4.40 -14.22
CA VAL A 67 -0.56 -5.12 -15.40
C VAL A 67 0.68 -4.41 -15.94
N ALA A 68 0.59 -3.10 -16.18
CA ALA A 68 1.69 -2.31 -16.69
C ALA A 68 2.93 -2.40 -15.79
N THR A 69 2.72 -2.37 -14.46
CA THR A 69 3.79 -2.53 -13.47
C THR A 69 4.37 -3.95 -13.52
N LEU A 70 3.52 -4.97 -13.56
CA LEU A 70 3.95 -6.37 -13.64
C LEU A 70 4.84 -6.59 -14.86
N LEU A 71 4.39 -6.17 -16.05
CA LEU A 71 5.13 -6.33 -17.29
C LEU A 71 6.48 -5.58 -17.26
N ARG A 72 6.48 -4.34 -16.73
CA ARG A 72 7.71 -3.57 -16.56
C ARG A 72 8.69 -4.23 -15.59
N CYS A 73 8.18 -4.79 -14.49
CA CYS A 73 9.01 -5.50 -13.51
C CYS A 73 9.58 -6.79 -14.09
N LEU A 74 8.85 -7.53 -14.94
CA LEU A 74 9.39 -8.68 -15.67
C LEU A 74 10.55 -8.27 -16.59
N ASP A 75 10.40 -7.17 -17.33
CA ASP A 75 11.47 -6.64 -18.18
C ASP A 75 12.74 -6.32 -17.36
N VAL A 76 12.60 -5.69 -16.18
CA VAL A 76 13.71 -5.39 -15.26
C VAL A 76 14.36 -6.68 -14.73
N LEU A 77 13.56 -7.70 -14.46
CA LEU A 77 14.03 -8.99 -13.98
C LEU A 77 14.67 -9.85 -15.09
N GLY A 78 14.64 -9.37 -16.35
CA GLY A 78 15.13 -10.11 -17.51
C GLY A 78 14.28 -11.34 -17.86
N GLU A 79 13.01 -11.33 -17.42
CA GLU A 79 12.08 -12.41 -17.71
C GLU A 79 11.23 -12.11 -18.95
N PRO A 80 10.94 -13.10 -19.80
CA PRO A 80 10.05 -12.90 -20.93
C PRO A 80 8.65 -12.61 -20.44
N ARG A 81 7.95 -11.73 -21.14
CA ARG A 81 6.54 -11.48 -20.89
C ARG A 81 5.71 -12.73 -21.20
N PRO A 82 4.66 -13.03 -20.40
CA PRO A 82 3.80 -14.17 -20.68
C PRO A 82 3.04 -13.97 -22.00
N LEU A 83 2.73 -15.05 -22.70
CA LEU A 83 1.92 -15.02 -23.92
C LEU A 83 0.51 -14.50 -23.59
N GLY A 84 -0.07 -14.97 -22.51
CA GLY A 84 -1.35 -14.53 -21.97
C GLY A 84 -1.31 -14.36 -20.46
N LEU A 85 -2.09 -13.38 -19.97
CA LEU A 85 -2.22 -13.06 -18.55
C LEU A 85 -3.69 -12.78 -18.23
N GLU A 86 -4.18 -13.39 -17.17
CA GLU A 86 -5.45 -13.02 -16.56
C GLU A 86 -5.18 -12.39 -15.20
N LEU A 87 -5.77 -11.22 -14.96
CA LEU A 87 -5.72 -10.51 -13.69
C LEU A 87 -7.15 -10.33 -13.15
N VAL A 88 -7.40 -10.85 -11.96
CA VAL A 88 -8.66 -10.62 -11.23
C VAL A 88 -8.37 -9.66 -10.09
N CYS A 89 -9.13 -8.56 -10.02
CA CYS A 89 -9.01 -7.54 -8.98
C CYS A 89 -10.24 -7.56 -8.06
N ARG A 90 -10.00 -7.42 -6.75
CA ARG A 90 -11.04 -7.18 -5.74
C ARG A 90 -10.54 -6.07 -4.83
N ASN A 91 -10.90 -4.84 -5.20
CA ASN A 91 -10.37 -3.62 -4.62
C ASN A 91 -11.31 -3.08 -3.54
N THR A 92 -10.76 -2.84 -2.36
CA THR A 92 -11.45 -2.20 -1.22
C THR A 92 -10.82 -0.86 -0.86
N ILE A 93 -9.59 -0.60 -1.31
CA ILE A 93 -8.89 0.66 -1.10
C ILE A 93 -9.48 1.72 -2.03
N ARG A 94 -10.04 2.78 -1.44
CA ARG A 94 -10.72 3.83 -2.21
C ARG A 94 -9.72 4.68 -3.00
N MET A 95 -9.89 4.73 -4.32
CA MET A 95 -9.03 5.49 -5.23
C MET A 95 -9.17 7.01 -5.05
N GLY A 96 -8.04 7.73 -5.12
CA GLY A 96 -7.99 9.19 -5.10
C GLY A 96 -8.45 9.81 -3.77
N ARG A 97 -8.21 9.09 -2.66
CA ARG A 97 -8.62 9.51 -1.32
C ARG A 97 -7.48 9.56 -0.28
N GLY A 98 -6.21 9.49 -0.75
CA GLY A 98 -5.08 9.55 0.16
C GLY A 98 -4.89 8.29 1.01
N MET A 99 -5.35 7.13 0.52
CA MET A 99 -5.22 5.82 1.17
C MET A 99 -4.20 4.90 0.47
N GLY A 100 -3.32 5.46 -0.34
CA GLY A 100 -2.25 4.71 -1.00
C GLY A 100 -2.71 3.74 -2.09
N SER A 101 -3.89 3.95 -2.74
CA SER A 101 -4.40 3.00 -3.75
C SER A 101 -3.50 2.85 -4.98
N SER A 102 -2.83 3.94 -5.44
CA SER A 102 -1.85 3.88 -6.53
C SER A 102 -0.63 3.06 -6.11
N ALA A 103 -0.07 3.36 -4.95
CA ALA A 103 1.06 2.63 -4.40
C ALA A 103 0.73 1.14 -4.20
N ALA A 104 -0.45 0.81 -3.67
CA ALA A 104 -0.90 -0.57 -3.50
C ALA A 104 -0.99 -1.31 -4.85
N ALA A 105 -1.50 -0.66 -5.90
CA ALA A 105 -1.57 -1.25 -7.25
C ALA A 105 -0.16 -1.47 -7.85
N ILE A 106 0.76 -0.52 -7.65
CA ILE A 106 2.15 -0.65 -8.10
C ILE A 106 2.87 -1.76 -7.32
N VAL A 107 2.70 -1.81 -5.99
CA VAL A 107 3.23 -2.89 -5.14
C VAL A 107 2.67 -4.24 -5.60
N ALA A 108 1.36 -4.31 -5.92
CA ALA A 108 0.75 -5.52 -6.44
C ALA A 108 1.43 -6.00 -7.74
N GLY A 109 1.62 -5.11 -8.71
CA GLY A 109 2.27 -5.45 -9.98
C GLY A 109 3.71 -5.95 -9.80
N ALA A 110 4.50 -5.28 -8.96
CA ALA A 110 5.88 -5.66 -8.66
C ALA A 110 5.95 -7.01 -7.92
N ALA A 111 5.08 -7.21 -6.92
CA ALA A 111 5.01 -8.45 -6.15
C ALA A 111 4.53 -9.64 -7.01
N LEU A 112 3.55 -9.44 -7.90
CA LEU A 112 3.10 -10.47 -8.85
C LEU A 112 4.22 -10.87 -9.81
N ALA A 113 5.00 -9.90 -10.34
CA ALA A 113 6.16 -10.21 -11.19
C ALA A 113 7.19 -11.06 -10.44
N ALA A 114 7.48 -10.72 -9.17
CA ALA A 114 8.39 -11.50 -8.34
C ALA A 114 7.85 -12.90 -8.02
N ALA A 115 6.56 -13.00 -7.68
CA ALA A 115 5.90 -14.25 -7.28
C ALA A 115 5.74 -15.24 -8.42
N LEU A 116 5.32 -14.80 -9.62
CA LEU A 116 5.08 -15.67 -10.77
C LEU A 116 6.34 -16.38 -11.27
N ARG A 117 7.53 -15.86 -10.98
CA ARG A 117 8.82 -16.50 -11.29
C ARG A 117 9.17 -17.65 -10.34
N HIS A 118 8.52 -17.68 -9.18
CA HIS A 118 8.85 -18.67 -8.16
C HIS A 118 8.29 -20.04 -8.55
N PRO A 119 9.05 -21.14 -8.39
CA PRO A 119 8.57 -22.50 -8.72
C PRO A 119 7.27 -22.86 -8.00
N GLU A 120 7.05 -22.36 -6.81
CA GLU A 120 5.83 -22.57 -6.02
C GLU A 120 4.56 -21.95 -6.64
N ALA A 121 4.70 -21.02 -7.61
CA ALA A 121 3.57 -20.45 -8.33
C ALA A 121 2.96 -21.44 -9.34
N SER A 122 3.73 -22.44 -9.77
CA SER A 122 3.27 -23.44 -10.73
C SER A 122 2.18 -24.32 -10.10
N ALA A 123 1.05 -24.47 -10.81
CA ALA A 123 0.00 -25.38 -10.40
C ALA A 123 0.56 -26.82 -10.39
N VAL A 124 0.27 -27.58 -9.34
CA VAL A 124 0.41 -29.03 -9.38
C VAL A 124 -0.66 -29.50 -10.37
N PRO A 125 -0.31 -30.21 -11.49
CA PRO A 125 -1.32 -30.77 -12.37
C PRO A 125 -2.27 -31.64 -11.54
N PRO A 126 -3.58 -31.67 -11.83
CA PRO A 126 -4.49 -32.59 -11.19
C PRO A 126 -3.90 -33.98 -11.39
N SER A 127 -3.69 -34.71 -10.29
CA SER A 127 -3.17 -36.08 -10.35
C SER A 127 -4.10 -36.90 -11.27
N GLU A 128 -3.59 -37.32 -12.43
CA GLU A 128 -4.29 -38.28 -13.29
C GLU A 128 -4.64 -39.51 -12.43
N GLY A 129 -5.92 -39.72 -12.13
CA GLY A 129 -6.36 -40.95 -11.46
C GLY A 129 -7.26 -40.78 -10.24
N ARG A 130 -8.21 -39.85 -10.24
CA ARG A 130 -9.38 -39.98 -9.35
C ARG A 130 -10.63 -40.21 -10.19
N SER A 131 -11.15 -41.45 -10.10
CA SER A 131 -12.44 -41.83 -10.70
C SER A 131 -13.55 -40.97 -10.12
N ASP A 132 -14.44 -40.51 -10.99
CA ASP A 132 -15.69 -39.82 -10.66
C ASP A 132 -16.58 -40.72 -9.79
N THR A 133 -16.41 -40.66 -8.48
CA THR A 133 -17.44 -41.06 -7.54
C THR A 133 -17.76 -39.82 -6.68
N ALA A 134 -19.02 -39.43 -6.76
CA ALA A 134 -19.61 -38.24 -6.16
C ALA A 134 -19.73 -38.32 -4.61
N GLU A 135 -18.66 -38.63 -3.91
CA GLU A 135 -18.61 -38.64 -2.43
C GLU A 135 -17.21 -38.23 -1.98
N SER A 136 -17.00 -37.00 -1.85
CA SER A 136 -16.13 -36.25 -0.90
C SER A 136 -15.72 -34.88 -1.44
N LEU A 137 -16.63 -33.92 -1.37
CA LEU A 137 -16.32 -32.50 -1.50
C LEU A 137 -15.73 -31.95 -0.19
N GLU A 138 -14.80 -32.63 0.41
CA GLU A 138 -13.90 -32.03 1.39
C GLU A 138 -12.71 -31.44 0.64
N ALA A 139 -12.65 -30.11 0.57
CA ALA A 139 -11.49 -29.40 0.09
C ALA A 139 -10.26 -29.88 0.85
N PRO A 140 -9.13 -30.19 0.20
CA PRO A 140 -7.94 -30.63 0.92
C PRO A 140 -7.57 -29.58 1.97
N ASP A 141 -7.47 -30.00 3.22
CA ASP A 141 -7.10 -29.19 4.39
C ASP A 141 -5.58 -28.88 4.38
N THR A 142 -5.07 -28.48 3.21
CA THR A 142 -3.69 -28.07 3.06
C THR A 142 -3.62 -26.54 3.22
N ALA A 143 -2.83 -26.09 4.19
CA ALA A 143 -2.52 -24.68 4.36
C ALA A 143 -2.06 -24.06 3.02
N PRO A 144 -2.44 -22.80 2.72
CA PRO A 144 -2.03 -22.16 1.48
C PRO A 144 -0.50 -22.13 1.38
N VAL A 145 0.02 -22.50 0.20
CA VAL A 145 1.47 -22.47 -0.06
C VAL A 145 1.90 -21.01 -0.18
N LYS A 146 2.70 -20.54 0.76
CA LYS A 146 3.26 -19.19 0.73
C LYS A 146 4.34 -19.12 -0.35
N ILE A 147 4.34 -18.02 -1.11
CA ILE A 147 5.38 -17.73 -2.10
C ILE A 147 6.30 -16.65 -1.50
N PRO A 148 7.59 -16.96 -1.32
CA PRO A 148 8.56 -15.98 -0.85
C PRO A 148 8.68 -14.82 -1.83
N LEU A 149 8.62 -13.58 -1.33
CA LEU A 149 8.82 -12.37 -2.11
C LEU A 149 10.18 -11.75 -1.82
N ASP A 150 10.87 -11.30 -2.86
CA ASP A 150 11.99 -10.37 -2.70
C ASP A 150 11.41 -8.97 -2.40
N LEU A 151 11.16 -8.69 -1.12
CA LEU A 151 10.57 -7.44 -0.68
C LEU A 151 11.46 -6.23 -0.97
N THR A 152 12.78 -6.41 -1.07
CA THR A 152 13.70 -5.35 -1.47
C THR A 152 13.45 -4.94 -2.92
N PHE A 153 13.38 -5.92 -3.82
CA PHE A 153 13.02 -5.66 -5.21
C PHE A 153 11.64 -5.00 -5.34
N VAL A 154 10.63 -5.52 -4.65
CA VAL A 154 9.27 -4.97 -4.69
C VAL A 154 9.25 -3.52 -4.22
N ASN A 155 9.98 -3.19 -3.15
CA ASN A 155 10.06 -1.85 -2.60
C ASN A 155 10.77 -0.87 -3.54
N ASP A 156 11.93 -1.26 -4.08
CA ASP A 156 12.71 -0.43 -5.01
C ASP A 156 11.90 -0.15 -6.29
N ALA A 157 11.26 -1.18 -6.84
CA ALA A 157 10.41 -1.06 -8.03
C ALA A 157 9.20 -0.15 -7.78
N ALA A 158 8.52 -0.35 -6.65
CA ALA A 158 7.33 0.43 -6.32
C ALA A 158 7.66 1.91 -6.06
N ALA A 159 8.71 2.20 -5.31
CA ALA A 159 9.13 3.56 -5.02
C ALA A 159 9.63 4.29 -6.28
N ALA A 160 10.36 3.60 -7.16
CA ALA A 160 10.81 4.18 -8.44
C ALA A 160 9.66 4.56 -9.37
N LEU A 161 8.55 3.81 -9.33
CA LEU A 161 7.36 4.06 -10.16
C LEU A 161 6.42 5.10 -9.55
N GLU A 162 6.26 5.12 -8.23
CA GLU A 162 5.43 6.09 -7.51
C GLU A 162 6.13 7.46 -7.40
N GLY A 163 7.47 7.46 -7.35
CA GLY A 163 8.31 8.66 -7.21
C GLY A 163 8.59 9.06 -5.75
N HIS A 164 8.04 8.34 -4.78
CA HIS A 164 8.29 8.49 -3.35
C HIS A 164 7.96 7.18 -2.61
N PRO A 165 8.72 6.82 -1.54
CA PRO A 165 8.61 5.52 -0.92
C PRO A 165 7.57 5.39 0.19
N ASP A 166 7.02 6.48 0.72
CA ASP A 166 6.24 6.52 1.94
C ASP A 166 5.02 5.58 1.95
N ASN A 167 4.16 5.64 0.91
CA ASN A 167 3.03 4.74 0.76
C ASN A 167 3.47 3.32 0.38
N SER A 168 4.34 3.19 -0.61
CA SER A 168 4.75 1.89 -1.14
C SER A 168 5.48 1.06 -0.10
N SER A 169 6.43 1.65 0.63
CA SER A 169 7.17 0.94 1.67
C SER A 169 6.25 0.44 2.80
N ALA A 170 5.28 1.26 3.23
CA ALA A 170 4.31 0.81 4.22
C ALA A 170 3.47 -0.36 3.71
N SER A 171 3.01 -0.33 2.44
CA SER A 171 2.28 -1.44 1.82
C SER A 171 3.14 -2.70 1.64
N VAL A 172 4.46 -2.54 1.40
CA VAL A 172 5.40 -3.67 1.25
C VAL A 172 5.71 -4.34 2.58
N PHE A 173 6.01 -3.57 3.63
CA PHE A 173 6.56 -4.12 4.88
C PHE A 173 5.54 -4.24 6.02
N GLY A 174 4.40 -3.55 5.94
CA GLY A 174 3.46 -3.42 7.07
C GLY A 174 4.00 -2.53 8.19
N GLY A 175 3.21 -2.34 9.24
CA GLY A 175 3.58 -1.47 10.35
C GLY A 175 3.71 0.00 9.95
N ALA A 176 4.57 0.74 10.63
CA ALA A 176 5.04 2.04 10.18
C ALA A 176 6.42 1.89 9.53
N THR A 177 6.75 2.77 8.58
CA THR A 177 8.04 2.75 7.88
C THR A 177 8.65 4.13 7.82
N VAL A 178 9.97 4.18 7.95
CA VAL A 178 10.80 5.34 7.59
C VAL A 178 11.65 4.94 6.39
N SER A 179 11.51 5.68 5.30
CA SER A 179 12.17 5.36 4.04
C SER A 179 12.93 6.57 3.51
N TRP A 180 14.06 6.29 2.85
CA TRP A 180 14.87 7.33 2.20
C TRP A 180 15.53 6.78 0.95
N VAL A 181 15.83 7.68 0.03
CA VAL A 181 16.59 7.40 -1.20
C VAL A 181 17.95 8.05 -1.02
N GLU A 182 19.02 7.35 -1.38
CA GLU A 182 20.37 7.92 -1.36
C GLU A 182 20.47 9.09 -2.37
N ASP A 183 21.00 10.22 -1.92
CA ASP A 183 21.37 11.31 -2.82
C ASP A 183 22.49 10.86 -3.76
N ALA A 184 22.44 11.31 -5.03
CA ALA A 184 23.48 11.01 -6.01
C ALA A 184 24.89 11.45 -5.56
N SER A 185 24.98 12.44 -4.65
CA SER A 185 26.24 12.90 -4.04
C SER A 185 26.79 11.95 -2.97
N GLU A 186 25.94 11.11 -2.35
CA GLU A 186 26.31 10.13 -1.32
C GLU A 186 26.90 8.85 -1.93
N THR A 187 26.75 8.65 -3.24
CA THR A 187 27.12 7.41 -3.94
C THR A 187 28.59 7.31 -4.35
N ALA A 188 29.48 8.14 -3.80
CA ALA A 188 30.92 8.14 -4.13
C ALA A 188 31.72 6.92 -3.58
N GLY A 189 31.08 5.96 -2.90
CA GLY A 189 31.67 4.72 -2.38
C GLY A 189 31.16 3.47 -3.10
N PRO A 190 31.81 2.29 -2.89
CA PRO A 190 31.27 1.03 -3.41
C PRO A 190 29.88 0.78 -2.82
N ARG A 191 28.87 0.80 -3.68
CA ARG A 191 27.48 0.58 -3.30
C ARG A 191 27.33 -0.75 -2.56
N ARG A 192 27.12 -0.72 -1.26
CA ARG A 192 26.71 -1.90 -0.49
C ARG A 192 25.28 -2.24 -0.93
N GLY A 193 25.13 -3.32 -1.69
CA GLY A 193 23.83 -3.79 -2.17
C GLY A 193 23.49 -3.40 -3.61
N ALA A 194 24.42 -2.88 -4.42
CA ALA A 194 24.26 -2.77 -5.87
C ALA A 194 24.16 -4.17 -6.51
N GLY A 195 23.22 -4.97 -6.01
CA GLY A 195 22.88 -6.28 -6.51
C GLY A 195 21.65 -6.18 -7.38
N ARG A 196 21.73 -6.72 -8.55
CA ARG A 196 20.67 -7.28 -9.40
C ARG A 196 19.78 -6.32 -10.22
N HIS A 197 19.57 -5.05 -9.85
CA HIS A 197 18.61 -4.18 -10.59
C HIS A 197 19.18 -2.76 -10.74
N ALA A 198 20.29 -2.63 -11.46
CA ALA A 198 21.05 -1.36 -11.65
C ALA A 198 20.24 -0.20 -12.27
N SER A 199 19.01 -0.44 -12.74
CA SER A 199 18.14 0.56 -13.36
C SER A 199 17.21 1.28 -12.38
N MET A 200 17.15 0.85 -11.10
CA MET A 200 16.30 1.47 -10.09
C MET A 200 17.17 2.03 -8.94
N PRO A 201 16.91 3.27 -8.48
CA PRO A 201 17.57 3.77 -7.30
C PRO A 201 17.18 2.92 -6.09
N PRO A 202 18.13 2.49 -5.24
CA PRO A 202 17.81 1.74 -4.04
C PRO A 202 17.06 2.62 -3.04
N VAL A 203 16.01 2.05 -2.45
CA VAL A 203 15.26 2.67 -1.37
C VAL A 203 15.57 1.94 -0.08
N HIS A 204 16.06 2.68 0.87
CA HIS A 204 16.30 2.17 2.22
C HIS A 204 15.04 2.36 3.05
N THR A 205 14.60 1.29 3.70
CA THR A 205 13.41 1.33 4.56
C THR A 205 13.70 0.66 5.88
N THR A 206 13.38 1.36 6.96
CA THR A 206 13.32 0.80 8.30
C THR A 206 11.87 0.66 8.70
N ARG A 207 11.45 -0.57 9.00
CA ARG A 207 10.13 -0.84 9.56
C ARG A 207 10.18 -0.55 11.06
N LEU A 208 9.14 0.13 11.55
CA LEU A 208 8.94 0.43 12.96
C LEU A 208 7.82 -0.44 13.52
N ASP A 209 8.02 -0.98 14.70
CA ASP A 209 6.95 -1.63 15.44
C ASP A 209 6.09 -0.56 16.12
N VAL A 210 4.87 -0.44 15.63
CA VAL A 210 3.90 0.55 16.14
C VAL A 210 3.47 0.15 17.54
N HIS A 211 3.41 1.14 18.44
CA HIS A 211 2.95 0.92 19.82
C HIS A 211 1.55 0.29 19.81
N PRO A 212 1.28 -0.77 20.59
CA PRO A 212 0.04 -1.52 20.53
C PRO A 212 -1.21 -0.72 20.89
N ASP A 213 -1.08 0.37 21.62
CA ASP A 213 -2.19 1.25 21.97
C ASP A 213 -2.60 2.18 20.82
N ILE A 214 -1.83 2.27 19.73
CA ILE A 214 -2.17 3.14 18.61
C ILE A 214 -3.23 2.48 17.72
N GLU A 215 -4.38 3.13 17.65
CA GLU A 215 -5.52 2.74 16.82
C GLU A 215 -5.85 3.87 15.83
N PRO A 216 -5.38 3.80 14.58
CA PRO A 216 -5.63 4.84 13.60
C PRO A 216 -7.10 4.89 13.20
N VAL A 217 -7.65 6.10 13.17
CA VAL A 217 -8.97 6.39 12.59
C VAL A 217 -8.75 7.12 11.27
N VAL A 218 -9.38 6.63 10.20
CA VAL A 218 -9.34 7.29 8.89
C VAL A 218 -10.73 7.82 8.57
N LEU A 219 -10.82 9.12 8.33
CA LEU A 219 -12.03 9.80 7.91
C LEU A 219 -11.94 10.06 6.41
N VAL A 220 -12.79 9.36 5.65
CA VAL A 220 -12.73 9.32 4.18
C VAL A 220 -13.90 10.10 3.61
N PRO A 221 -13.67 11.20 2.87
CA PRO A 221 -14.75 11.98 2.25
C PRO A 221 -15.27 11.32 0.98
N THR A 222 -16.43 11.78 0.50
CA THR A 222 -16.96 11.36 -0.80
C THR A 222 -16.22 11.95 -1.99
N THR A 223 -15.53 13.09 -1.80
CA THR A 223 -14.75 13.79 -2.83
C THR A 223 -13.46 13.06 -3.17
N ARG A 224 -12.97 13.22 -4.40
CA ARG A 224 -11.68 12.69 -4.88
C ARG A 224 -10.70 13.84 -5.10
N LEU A 225 -9.41 13.58 -4.90
CA LEU A 225 -8.33 14.49 -5.24
C LEU A 225 -7.19 13.70 -5.89
N SER A 226 -6.59 14.25 -6.96
CA SER A 226 -5.41 13.64 -7.56
C SER A 226 -4.14 14.07 -6.80
N THR A 227 -3.21 13.14 -6.64
CA THR A 227 -1.90 13.41 -6.02
C THR A 227 -1.13 14.48 -6.79
N HIS A 228 -1.26 14.50 -8.13
CA HIS A 228 -0.64 15.51 -8.97
C HIS A 228 -1.12 16.93 -8.62
N THR A 229 -2.44 17.12 -8.46
CA THR A 229 -3.01 18.43 -8.07
C THR A 229 -2.52 18.87 -6.69
N ALA A 230 -2.47 17.94 -5.73
CA ALA A 230 -1.97 18.24 -4.39
C ALA A 230 -0.47 18.62 -4.39
N ARG A 231 0.36 17.95 -5.21
CA ARG A 231 1.80 18.29 -5.33
C ARG A 231 2.03 19.63 -6.02
N ALA A 232 1.23 19.98 -7.03
CA ALA A 232 1.37 21.24 -7.74
C ALA A 232 1.14 22.48 -6.85
N ALA A 233 0.47 22.33 -5.71
CA ALA A 233 0.25 23.42 -4.73
C ALA A 233 1.44 23.66 -3.78
N LEU A 234 2.49 22.82 -3.82
CA LEU A 234 3.64 22.95 -2.94
C LEU A 234 4.58 24.09 -3.40
N PRO A 235 5.10 24.89 -2.47
CA PRO A 235 6.11 25.91 -2.79
C PRO A 235 7.45 25.24 -3.10
N THR A 236 8.26 25.90 -3.92
CA THR A 236 9.63 25.46 -4.24
C THR A 236 10.62 25.70 -3.08
N GLN A 237 10.25 26.50 -2.09
CA GLN A 237 11.08 26.86 -0.95
C GLN A 237 10.23 26.98 0.30
N VAL A 238 10.81 26.62 1.46
CA VAL A 238 10.21 26.83 2.77
C VAL A 238 11.15 27.63 3.66
N PRO A 239 10.65 28.44 4.60
CA PRO A 239 11.49 29.14 5.57
C PRO A 239 12.34 28.16 6.38
N HIS A 240 13.62 28.44 6.57
CA HIS A 240 14.53 27.60 7.35
C HIS A 240 14.01 27.26 8.75
N ALA A 241 13.34 28.23 9.42
CA ALA A 241 12.71 28.01 10.71
C ALA A 241 11.61 26.92 10.64
N HIS A 242 10.80 26.88 9.57
CA HIS A 242 9.80 25.86 9.35
C HIS A 242 10.44 24.48 9.12
N ALA A 243 11.51 24.42 8.33
CA ALA A 243 12.27 23.18 8.12
C ALA A 243 12.83 22.63 9.46
N ALA A 244 13.40 23.49 10.30
CA ALA A 244 13.92 23.10 11.62
C ALA A 244 12.80 22.59 12.56
N LEU A 245 11.64 23.27 12.60
CA LEU A 245 10.49 22.82 13.38
C LEU A 245 9.97 21.46 12.87
N ASN A 246 9.86 21.30 11.55
CA ASN A 246 9.39 20.06 10.95
C ASN A 246 10.34 18.89 11.25
N SER A 247 11.67 19.11 11.15
CA SER A 247 12.67 18.10 11.48
C SER A 247 12.52 17.58 12.93
N ALA A 248 12.33 18.49 13.90
CA ALA A 248 12.09 18.12 15.28
C ALA A 248 10.80 17.30 15.46
N ARG A 249 9.73 17.62 14.70
CA ARG A 249 8.46 16.88 14.76
C ARG A 249 8.56 15.52 14.07
N ALA A 250 9.29 15.40 12.97
CA ALA A 250 9.52 14.10 12.33
C ALA A 250 10.27 13.14 13.27
N ALA A 251 11.29 13.62 13.98
CA ALA A 251 11.99 12.83 14.99
C ALA A 251 11.07 12.43 16.15
N LEU A 252 10.24 13.38 16.65
CA LEU A 252 9.28 13.11 17.72
C LEU A 252 8.20 12.12 17.26
N LEU A 253 7.79 12.16 15.99
CA LEU A 253 6.77 11.25 15.44
C LEU A 253 7.25 9.79 15.49
N VAL A 254 8.52 9.53 15.15
CA VAL A 254 9.09 8.18 15.26
C VAL A 254 9.02 7.69 16.70
N HIS A 255 9.39 8.53 17.67
CA HIS A 255 9.30 8.18 19.08
C HIS A 255 7.85 7.95 19.54
N ALA A 256 6.94 8.84 19.14
CA ALA A 256 5.52 8.76 19.51
C ALA A 256 4.85 7.49 18.94
N LEU A 257 5.20 7.11 17.69
CA LEU A 257 4.66 5.90 17.06
C LEU A 257 5.14 4.60 17.73
N THR A 258 6.32 4.61 18.36
CA THR A 258 6.95 3.37 18.84
C THR A 258 6.96 3.23 20.35
N ASN A 259 7.04 4.34 21.09
CA ASN A 259 7.32 4.31 22.54
C ASN A 259 6.37 5.16 23.38
N ASP A 260 5.89 6.31 22.89
CA ASP A 260 5.17 7.28 23.69
C ASP A 260 3.97 7.88 22.94
N PRO A 261 2.84 7.19 22.86
CA PRO A 261 1.63 7.67 22.18
C PRO A 261 1.07 9.00 22.72
N ASP A 262 1.38 9.38 23.94
CA ASP A 262 0.94 10.67 24.52
C ASP A 262 1.56 11.87 23.78
N SER A 263 2.69 11.66 23.11
CA SER A 263 3.36 12.66 22.29
C SER A 263 2.79 12.80 20.86
N LEU A 264 1.78 12.00 20.44
CA LEU A 264 1.25 11.99 19.06
C LEU A 264 0.68 13.37 18.64
N LEU A 265 -0.05 14.07 19.50
CA LEU A 265 -0.63 15.38 19.16
C LEU A 265 0.43 16.41 18.77
N PRO A 266 1.47 16.68 19.56
CA PRO A 266 2.55 17.56 19.13
C PRO A 266 3.39 16.98 18.00
N ALA A 267 3.57 15.65 17.92
CA ALA A 267 4.38 14.99 16.92
C ALA A 267 3.81 15.10 15.49
N THR A 268 2.49 15.09 15.34
CA THR A 268 1.81 15.18 14.04
C THR A 268 1.68 16.61 13.49
N ARG A 269 2.22 17.62 14.17
CA ARG A 269 2.26 18.98 13.64
C ARG A 269 3.35 19.12 12.57
N GLU A 270 3.04 19.83 11.47
CA GLU A 270 3.96 19.97 10.35
C GLU A 270 3.93 21.38 9.75
N TRP A 271 4.89 21.71 8.87
CA TRP A 271 5.07 23.03 8.25
C TRP A 271 5.40 22.96 6.76
N LEU A 272 5.40 21.77 6.13
CA LEU A 272 5.91 21.60 4.77
C LEU A 272 4.84 21.49 3.70
N HIS A 273 3.67 20.89 4.02
CA HIS A 273 2.79 20.48 2.94
C HIS A 273 1.28 20.67 3.16
N GLN A 274 0.72 20.46 4.35
CA GLN A 274 -0.73 20.48 4.54
C GLN A 274 -1.33 21.87 4.37
N GLU A 275 -0.71 22.86 5.03
CA GLU A 275 -1.18 24.24 4.95
C GLU A 275 -1.02 24.80 3.53
N GLN A 276 0.07 24.46 2.84
CA GLN A 276 0.32 24.86 1.46
C GLN A 276 -0.70 24.29 0.49
N ARG A 277 -1.26 23.12 0.82
CA ARG A 277 -2.29 22.43 0.05
C ARG A 277 -3.72 22.72 0.52
N ARG A 278 -3.92 23.59 1.52
CA ARG A 278 -5.26 23.86 2.11
C ARG A 278 -6.31 24.21 1.06
N SER A 279 -5.96 24.97 0.04
CA SER A 279 -6.88 25.32 -1.06
C SER A 279 -7.32 24.14 -1.93
N ALA A 280 -6.58 23.04 -1.94
CA ALA A 280 -6.92 21.85 -2.70
C ALA A 280 -7.89 20.91 -1.96
N TYR A 281 -7.97 21.02 -0.61
CA TYR A 281 -8.86 20.25 0.25
C TYR A 281 -9.30 21.04 1.49
N PRO A 282 -10.01 22.17 1.30
CA PRO A 282 -10.36 23.07 2.39
C PRO A 282 -11.18 22.41 3.51
N GLU A 283 -12.11 21.53 3.15
CA GLU A 283 -12.97 20.80 4.09
C GLU A 283 -12.15 19.82 4.95
N ALA A 284 -11.16 19.13 4.34
CA ALA A 284 -10.29 18.22 5.07
C ALA A 284 -9.40 18.99 6.06
N MET A 285 -8.89 20.16 5.69
CA MET A 285 -8.12 21.00 6.60
C MET A 285 -8.97 21.59 7.71
N ALA A 286 -10.22 21.97 7.43
CA ALA A 286 -11.15 22.42 8.48
C ALA A 286 -11.42 21.29 9.49
N LEU A 287 -11.56 20.03 9.00
CA LEU A 287 -11.72 18.87 9.87
C LEU A 287 -10.46 18.61 10.70
N VAL A 288 -9.26 18.69 10.10
CA VAL A 288 -7.99 18.58 10.83
C VAL A 288 -7.92 19.64 11.95
N ASP A 289 -8.24 20.89 11.65
CA ASP A 289 -8.21 21.97 12.63
C ASP A 289 -9.18 21.72 13.80
N ALA A 290 -10.42 21.30 13.50
CA ALA A 290 -11.43 20.98 14.49
C ALA A 290 -11.03 19.81 15.41
N LEU A 291 -10.51 18.73 14.82
CA LEU A 291 -10.06 17.57 15.59
C LEU A 291 -8.84 17.91 16.45
N ARG A 292 -7.89 18.68 15.92
CA ARG A 292 -6.72 19.11 16.70
C ARG A 292 -7.09 20.06 17.85
N ALA A 293 -8.10 20.92 17.66
CA ALA A 293 -8.63 21.76 18.74
C ALA A 293 -9.28 20.95 19.88
N GLN A 294 -9.74 19.74 19.57
CA GLN A 294 -10.27 18.76 20.55
C GLN A 294 -9.16 17.88 21.18
N GLY A 295 -7.90 18.07 20.80
CA GLY A 295 -6.77 17.32 21.33
C GLY A 295 -6.41 16.06 20.55
N HIS A 296 -7.02 15.81 19.39
CA HIS A 296 -6.70 14.65 18.57
C HIS A 296 -5.50 14.86 17.66
N ALA A 297 -4.65 13.85 17.51
CA ALA A 297 -3.48 13.87 16.62
C ALA A 297 -3.89 13.67 15.16
N ALA A 298 -4.59 14.67 14.60
CA ALA A 298 -5.11 14.64 13.24
C ALA A 298 -4.13 15.23 12.23
N ALA A 299 -4.05 14.60 11.05
CA ALA A 299 -3.26 15.02 9.89
C ALA A 299 -3.96 14.59 8.58
N ILE A 300 -3.55 15.18 7.46
CA ILE A 300 -3.98 14.71 6.14
C ILE A 300 -3.32 13.35 5.85
N SER A 301 -4.09 12.39 5.35
CA SER A 301 -3.59 11.08 4.92
C SER A 301 -2.99 11.19 3.51
N GLY A 302 -1.68 11.02 3.38
CA GLY A 302 -0.97 11.10 2.12
C GLY A 302 -1.15 12.43 1.39
N ALA A 303 -1.65 12.38 0.16
CA ALA A 303 -1.99 13.57 -0.62
C ALA A 303 -3.39 14.13 -0.30
N GLY A 304 -4.14 13.48 0.58
CA GLY A 304 -5.53 13.81 0.91
C GLY A 304 -6.53 13.25 -0.14
N PRO A 305 -7.81 13.61 -0.01
CA PRO A 305 -8.41 14.46 1.00
C PRO A 305 -8.81 13.74 2.31
N SER A 306 -8.50 12.46 2.50
CA SER A 306 -8.78 11.79 3.79
C SER A 306 -7.95 12.39 4.92
N VAL A 307 -8.52 12.34 6.12
CA VAL A 307 -7.88 12.72 7.38
C VAL A 307 -7.58 11.46 8.17
N ILE A 308 -6.34 11.32 8.65
CA ILE A 308 -5.97 10.29 9.61
C ILE A 308 -5.86 10.91 10.99
N VAL A 309 -6.36 10.22 12.00
CA VAL A 309 -6.13 10.51 13.41
C VAL A 309 -5.36 9.34 14.00
N LEU A 310 -4.18 9.60 14.51
CA LEU A 310 -3.43 8.64 15.30
C LEU A 310 -4.01 8.67 16.71
N ALA A 311 -5.07 7.90 16.91
CA ALA A 311 -5.73 7.74 18.20
C ALA A 311 -5.09 6.62 19.01
N THR A 312 -5.45 6.52 20.28
CA THR A 312 -5.10 5.38 21.14
C THR A 312 -6.36 4.57 21.48
N SER A 313 -6.20 3.38 22.04
CA SER A 313 -7.30 2.56 22.52
C SER A 313 -8.24 3.30 23.49
N VAL A 314 -7.74 4.35 24.16
CA VAL A 314 -8.54 5.18 25.08
C VAL A 314 -9.29 6.29 24.33
N THR A 315 -8.74 6.83 23.26
CA THR A 315 -9.27 8.02 22.57
C THR A 315 -9.95 7.72 21.23
N VAL A 316 -9.87 6.48 20.74
CA VAL A 316 -10.40 6.10 19.43
C VAL A 316 -11.90 6.37 19.29
N ASP A 317 -12.68 6.11 20.33
CA ASP A 317 -14.13 6.30 20.32
C ASP A 317 -14.55 7.79 20.43
N ASP A 318 -13.64 8.67 20.84
CA ASP A 318 -13.90 10.12 20.93
C ASP A 318 -13.69 10.82 19.57
N VAL A 319 -13.02 10.17 18.62
CA VAL A 319 -12.80 10.74 17.27
C VAL A 319 -14.12 10.77 16.50
N ARG A 320 -14.73 11.93 16.41
CA ARG A 320 -16.01 12.16 15.73
C ARG A 320 -15.91 13.29 14.72
N VAL A 321 -16.58 13.12 13.60
CA VAL A 321 -16.78 14.21 12.63
C VAL A 321 -17.76 15.22 13.24
N PRO A 322 -17.43 16.52 13.29
CA PRO A 322 -18.39 17.55 13.73
C PRO A 322 -19.68 17.50 12.92
N ALA A 323 -20.83 17.77 13.57
CA ALA A 323 -22.14 17.65 12.95
C ALA A 323 -22.44 18.74 11.89
N ASP A 324 -21.66 19.82 11.88
CA ASP A 324 -21.80 21.00 11.02
C ASP A 324 -20.92 20.94 9.76
N THR A 325 -20.43 19.74 9.37
CA THR A 325 -19.67 19.58 8.13
C THR A 325 -20.59 19.40 6.93
N ASP A 326 -20.32 20.12 5.83
CA ASP A 326 -21.04 20.01 4.56
C ASP A 326 -20.69 18.75 3.76
N VAL A 327 -19.61 18.03 4.14
CA VAL A 327 -19.12 16.84 3.48
C VAL A 327 -19.45 15.59 4.27
N ALA A 328 -19.96 14.57 3.58
CA ALA A 328 -20.17 13.25 4.19
C ALA A 328 -18.82 12.54 4.35
N TRP A 329 -18.51 12.12 5.56
CA TRP A 329 -17.31 11.40 5.93
C TRP A 329 -17.63 9.99 6.38
N GLN A 330 -16.91 9.01 5.83
CA GLN A 330 -16.93 7.65 6.35
C GLN A 330 -15.79 7.49 7.36
N ARG A 331 -16.14 7.06 8.58
CA ARG A 331 -15.17 6.73 9.63
C ARG A 331 -14.76 5.25 9.51
N LEU A 332 -13.48 5.00 9.46
CA LEU A 332 -12.87 3.67 9.41
C LEU A 332 -11.88 3.53 10.58
N THR A 333 -11.81 2.33 11.15
CA THR A 333 -10.80 1.94 12.17
C THR A 333 -10.06 0.70 11.67
N PRO A 334 -9.13 0.90 10.71
CA PRO A 334 -8.54 -0.23 9.99
C PRO A 334 -7.56 -1.06 10.81
N GLY A 335 -7.07 -0.54 11.93
CA GLY A 335 -5.92 -1.10 12.63
C GLY A 335 -4.62 -0.97 11.81
N VAL A 336 -3.52 -1.49 12.37
CA VAL A 336 -2.19 -1.49 11.72
C VAL A 336 -1.76 -2.93 11.48
N PRO A 337 -1.68 -3.40 10.22
CA PRO A 337 -1.22 -4.74 9.93
C PRO A 337 0.29 -4.87 10.19
N HIS A 338 0.70 -5.90 10.89
CA HIS A 338 2.12 -6.18 11.15
C HIS A 338 2.87 -6.70 9.92
N VAL A 339 2.15 -7.16 8.91
CA VAL A 339 2.70 -7.72 7.66
C VAL A 339 2.17 -6.90 6.50
N GLY A 340 3.03 -6.63 5.54
CA GLY A 340 2.67 -5.93 4.30
C GLY A 340 2.15 -6.88 3.23
N VAL A 341 2.64 -6.70 1.99
CA VAL A 341 2.25 -7.53 0.86
C VAL A 341 2.57 -8.99 1.07
N GLY A 342 1.62 -9.87 0.78
CA GLY A 342 1.79 -11.32 0.89
C GLY A 342 1.27 -12.04 -0.34
N ALA A 343 1.98 -13.12 -0.75
CA ALA A 343 1.65 -13.94 -1.90
C ALA A 343 1.50 -15.41 -1.50
N VAL A 344 0.49 -16.06 -2.07
CA VAL A 344 0.27 -17.50 -1.96
C VAL A 344 -0.06 -18.09 -3.33
N ARG A 345 0.23 -19.39 -3.52
CA ARG A 345 -0.21 -20.10 -4.72
C ARG A 345 -1.73 -20.11 -4.78
N ALA A 346 -2.29 -19.65 -5.89
CA ALA A 346 -3.73 -19.67 -6.10
C ALA A 346 -4.24 -21.09 -6.31
N THR A 347 -5.45 -21.37 -5.85
CA THR A 347 -6.19 -22.58 -6.20
C THR A 347 -7.13 -22.24 -7.34
N LEU A 348 -6.90 -22.80 -8.51
CA LEU A 348 -7.77 -22.62 -9.67
C LEU A 348 -9.16 -23.19 -9.38
N GLY A 349 -10.20 -22.50 -9.87
CA GLY A 349 -11.60 -22.88 -9.63
C GLY A 349 -12.23 -22.34 -8.34
N THR A 350 -11.47 -21.60 -7.49
CA THR A 350 -12.04 -20.90 -6.33
C THR A 350 -12.19 -19.42 -6.60
N SER A 351 -13.26 -18.77 -6.07
CA SER A 351 -13.39 -17.33 -6.17
C SER A 351 -12.37 -16.61 -5.29
N LEU A 352 -11.88 -15.44 -5.72
CA LEU A 352 -10.90 -14.63 -4.99
C LEU A 352 -11.48 -14.06 -3.67
N GLY A 353 -12.80 -14.13 -3.46
CA GLY A 353 -13.48 -13.59 -2.28
C GLY A 353 -13.84 -14.63 -1.20
N GLU A 354 -14.02 -15.90 -1.55
CA GLU A 354 -14.61 -16.91 -0.64
C GLU A 354 -13.72 -17.33 0.52
N ARG A 355 -12.38 -17.27 0.38
CA ARG A 355 -11.44 -17.68 1.44
C ARG A 355 -11.26 -16.66 2.58
N ALA A 356 -11.75 -15.43 2.43
CA ALA A 356 -11.48 -14.38 3.40
C ALA A 356 -12.55 -14.19 4.48
N ALA A 357 -13.74 -14.79 4.31
CA ALA A 357 -14.81 -14.70 5.30
C ALA A 357 -14.66 -15.67 6.48
N THR A 358 -13.79 -16.69 6.37
CA THR A 358 -13.81 -17.82 7.32
C THR A 358 -12.54 -18.00 8.17
N ARG A 359 -11.44 -17.32 7.89
CA ARG A 359 -10.24 -17.37 8.79
C ARG A 359 -9.47 -16.05 8.70
N ARG A 360 -9.16 -15.43 9.86
CA ARG A 360 -8.00 -14.55 9.98
C ARG A 360 -6.83 -15.29 9.34
N ILE A 361 -6.28 -14.77 8.24
CA ILE A 361 -5.01 -15.29 7.73
C ILE A 361 -3.98 -14.83 8.76
N GLU A 362 -3.61 -15.71 9.68
CA GLU A 362 -2.39 -15.56 10.46
C GLU A 362 -1.24 -15.75 9.45
N LEU A 363 -0.69 -14.61 9.02
CA LEU A 363 0.51 -14.54 8.19
C LEU A 363 1.75 -14.77 9.03
#